data_f20bc155fd19952beb2f3809e8d2cced
#
_entry.id   f20bc155fd19952beb2f3809e8d2cced
#
_cell.length_a   1.000
_cell.length_b   1.000
_cell.length_c   1.000
_cell.angle_alpha   90.00
_cell.angle_beta   90.00
_cell.angle_gamma   90.00
#
_symmetry.space_group_name_H-M   'P 1'
#
loop_
_entity.id
_entity.type
_entity.pdbx_description
1 polymer ?
#
loop_
_entity_poly.entity_id
_entity_poly.type
_entity_poly.pdbx_seq_one_letter_code
_entity_poly.pdbx_strand_id
1 'polypeptide(L)'
;MDDSIINLISGILILLGFAGVILPALPGAPLALIGILVFKLFSGDCSFGWEVIIIAGLFVIIGAILDYVLPVALTKKFGGTKYGVWGSIIGLIVGFFFPPIGFIIGPFVGALLGELLFAKKDMNLALKSAFGSFVGFLVTTGFDLILCLVLFGLFIWDIFIN
;
A
#
# COMPACT_ATOMS: atom_id res chain seq x y z
N MET A 1 3.90 -8.43 -30.79
CA MET A 1 4.90 -7.71 -29.97
C MET A 1 5.81 -8.80 -29.47
N ASP A 2 7.11 -8.61 -29.47
CA ASP A 2 8.01 -9.69 -29.04
C ASP A 2 7.74 -10.03 -27.58
N ASP A 3 7.59 -11.31 -27.24
CA ASP A 3 7.26 -11.77 -25.88
C ASP A 3 8.27 -11.26 -24.85
N SER A 4 9.53 -11.10 -25.25
CA SER A 4 10.58 -10.48 -24.44
C SER A 4 10.27 -9.05 -24.02
N ILE A 5 9.63 -8.24 -24.89
CA ILE A 5 9.26 -6.86 -24.60
C ILE A 5 8.07 -6.83 -23.64
N ILE A 6 7.11 -7.72 -23.82
CA ILE A 6 5.93 -7.85 -22.93
C ILE A 6 6.39 -8.23 -21.53
N ASN A 7 7.25 -9.24 -21.43
CA ASN A 7 7.82 -9.71 -20.17
C ASN A 7 8.59 -8.59 -19.45
N LEU A 8 9.38 -7.80 -20.20
CA LEU A 8 10.13 -6.68 -19.65
C LEU A 8 9.20 -5.58 -19.11
N ILE A 9 8.21 -5.16 -19.90
CA ILE A 9 7.25 -4.11 -19.49
C ILE A 9 6.45 -4.56 -18.28
N SER A 10 5.91 -5.78 -18.31
CA SER A 10 5.13 -6.34 -17.21
C SER A 10 5.97 -6.48 -15.94
N GLY A 11 7.19 -6.98 -16.06
CA GLY A 11 8.13 -7.10 -14.96
C GLY A 11 8.47 -5.75 -14.34
N ILE A 12 8.75 -4.71 -15.16
CA ILE A 12 9.00 -3.36 -14.69
C ILE A 12 7.79 -2.80 -13.94
N LEU A 13 6.57 -2.96 -14.47
CA LEU A 13 5.34 -2.47 -13.82
C LEU A 13 5.11 -3.16 -12.46
N ILE A 14 5.34 -4.46 -12.36
CA ILE A 14 5.21 -5.21 -11.11
C ILE A 14 6.28 -4.77 -10.10
N LEU A 15 7.52 -4.58 -10.53
CA LEU A 15 8.60 -4.07 -9.67
C LEU A 15 8.35 -2.63 -9.21
N LEU A 16 7.81 -1.77 -10.08
CA LEU A 16 7.36 -0.42 -9.70
C LEU A 16 6.20 -0.49 -8.72
N GLY A 17 5.29 -1.46 -8.86
CA GLY A 17 4.26 -1.74 -7.88
C GLY A 17 4.84 -2.08 -6.51
N PHE A 18 5.85 -2.94 -6.49
CA PHE A 18 6.58 -3.30 -5.26
C PHE A 18 7.25 -2.08 -4.60
N ALA A 19 7.94 -1.27 -5.42
CA ALA A 19 8.51 -0.01 -4.95
C ALA A 19 7.44 0.95 -4.43
N GLY A 20 6.27 0.99 -5.07
CA GLY A 20 5.12 1.82 -4.68
C GLY A 20 4.50 1.45 -3.33
N VAL A 21 4.56 0.18 -2.91
CA VAL A 21 4.13 -0.22 -1.56
C VAL A 21 5.04 0.38 -0.49
N ILE A 22 6.34 0.47 -0.78
CA ILE A 22 7.33 1.05 0.15
C ILE A 22 7.34 2.58 0.07
N LEU A 23 7.11 3.11 -1.13
CA LEU A 23 7.08 4.54 -1.44
C LEU A 23 5.63 4.96 -1.77
N PRO A 24 4.83 5.44 -0.81
CA PRO A 24 3.41 5.74 -1.01
C PRO A 24 3.11 6.87 -2.03
N ALA A 25 4.11 7.27 -2.80
CA ALA A 25 3.97 8.16 -3.96
C ALA A 25 3.38 7.45 -5.18
N LEU A 26 3.51 6.12 -5.25
CA LEU A 26 3.02 5.30 -6.35
C LEU A 26 1.95 4.33 -5.83
N PRO A 27 0.88 4.11 -6.60
CA PRO A 27 -0.13 3.14 -6.21
C PRO A 27 0.43 1.71 -6.38
N GLY A 28 1.01 1.13 -5.31
CA GLY A 28 1.77 -0.12 -5.33
C GLY A 28 0.99 -1.30 -5.91
N ALA A 29 -0.02 -1.79 -5.21
CA ALA A 29 -0.82 -2.93 -5.64
C ALA A 29 -1.57 -2.70 -6.97
N PRO A 30 -2.17 -1.53 -7.26
CA PRO A 30 -2.73 -1.22 -8.58
C PRO A 30 -1.72 -1.30 -9.73
N LEU A 31 -0.48 -0.81 -9.55
CA LEU A 31 0.56 -0.92 -10.57
C LEU A 31 0.99 -2.36 -10.83
N ALA A 32 1.12 -3.17 -9.78
CA ALA A 32 1.42 -4.59 -9.92
C ALA A 32 0.28 -5.33 -10.66
N LEU A 33 -0.99 -4.98 -10.37
CA LEU A 33 -2.14 -5.51 -11.10
C LEU A 33 -2.13 -5.12 -12.57
N ILE A 34 -1.80 -3.87 -12.90
CA ILE A 34 -1.64 -3.43 -14.30
C ILE A 34 -0.53 -4.24 -14.99
N GLY A 35 0.59 -4.48 -14.30
CA GLY A 35 1.68 -5.29 -14.84
C GLY A 35 1.24 -6.69 -15.22
N ILE A 36 0.52 -7.40 -14.34
CA ILE A 36 0.02 -8.75 -14.62
C ILE A 36 -1.09 -8.73 -15.69
N LEU A 37 -1.90 -7.67 -15.76
CA LEU A 37 -2.92 -7.49 -16.77
C LEU A 37 -2.31 -7.29 -18.16
N VAL A 38 -1.27 -6.46 -18.28
CA VAL A 38 -0.51 -6.28 -19.53
C VAL A 38 0.09 -7.60 -19.96
N PHE A 39 0.71 -8.34 -19.05
CA PHE A 39 1.21 -9.67 -19.32
C PHE A 39 0.13 -10.58 -19.89
N LYS A 40 -1.03 -10.69 -19.22
CA LYS A 40 -2.15 -11.54 -19.66
C LYS A 40 -2.74 -11.16 -21.03
N LEU A 41 -2.80 -9.87 -21.34
CA LEU A 41 -3.41 -9.39 -22.58
C LEU A 41 -2.52 -9.59 -23.81
N PHE A 42 -1.21 -9.53 -23.63
CA PHE A 42 -0.25 -9.49 -24.74
C PHE A 42 0.64 -10.71 -24.83
N SER A 43 0.79 -11.51 -23.76
CA SER A 43 1.43 -12.81 -23.80
C SER A 43 0.48 -13.83 -24.42
N GLY A 44 0.94 -14.53 -25.48
CA GLY A 44 0.10 -15.46 -26.24
C GLY A 44 -0.36 -16.67 -25.43
N ASP A 45 0.52 -17.20 -24.56
CA ASP A 45 0.31 -18.41 -23.75
C ASP A 45 0.49 -18.11 -22.28
N CYS A 46 -0.58 -17.69 -21.58
CA CYS A 46 -0.58 -17.42 -20.17
C CYS A 46 -1.29 -18.53 -19.40
N SER A 47 -0.62 -19.17 -18.45
CA SER A 47 -1.11 -20.35 -17.71
C SER A 47 -2.29 -20.05 -16.80
N PHE A 48 -2.45 -18.80 -16.34
CA PHE A 48 -3.55 -18.44 -15.44
C PHE A 48 -4.74 -17.81 -16.17
N GLY A 49 -5.96 -18.15 -15.71
CA GLY A 49 -7.21 -17.67 -16.28
C GLY A 49 -7.55 -16.22 -15.87
N TRP A 50 -8.62 -15.69 -16.44
CA TRP A 50 -9.17 -14.37 -16.07
C TRP A 50 -9.67 -14.31 -14.64
N GLU A 51 -10.01 -15.45 -14.05
CA GLU A 51 -10.44 -15.57 -12.66
C GLU A 51 -9.39 -15.04 -11.70
N VAL A 52 -8.12 -15.32 -11.97
CA VAL A 52 -6.99 -14.84 -11.13
C VAL A 52 -6.90 -13.31 -11.17
N ILE A 53 -7.06 -12.70 -12.35
CA ILE A 53 -7.02 -11.24 -12.50
C ILE A 53 -8.21 -10.58 -11.82
N ILE A 54 -9.40 -11.16 -11.94
CA ILE A 54 -10.62 -10.64 -11.29
C ILE A 54 -10.47 -10.72 -9.77
N ILE A 55 -9.99 -11.85 -9.25
CA ILE A 55 -9.73 -12.02 -7.81
C ILE A 55 -8.66 -11.03 -7.33
N ALA A 56 -7.56 -10.90 -8.06
CA ALA A 56 -6.51 -9.94 -7.73
C ALA A 56 -7.03 -8.50 -7.74
N GLY A 57 -7.83 -8.14 -8.74
CA GLY A 57 -8.48 -6.83 -8.82
C GLY A 57 -9.40 -6.55 -7.63
N LEU A 58 -10.16 -7.56 -7.20
CA LEU A 58 -11.00 -7.45 -6.01
C LEU A 58 -10.15 -7.20 -4.75
N PHE A 59 -9.05 -7.94 -4.58
CA PHE A 59 -8.13 -7.72 -3.45
C PHE A 59 -7.45 -6.35 -3.50
N VAL A 60 -7.09 -5.84 -4.68
CA VAL A 60 -6.56 -4.48 -4.84
C VAL A 60 -7.58 -3.43 -4.41
N ILE A 61 -8.86 -3.59 -4.79
CA ILE A 61 -9.94 -2.68 -4.35
C ILE A 61 -10.12 -2.76 -2.83
N ILE A 62 -10.12 -3.95 -2.27
CA ILE A 62 -10.21 -4.14 -0.81
C ILE A 62 -9.02 -3.48 -0.11
N GLY A 63 -7.80 -3.67 -0.60
CA GLY A 63 -6.58 -3.03 -0.09
C GLY A 63 -6.71 -1.51 -0.10
N ALA A 64 -7.10 -0.92 -1.23
CA ALA A 64 -7.31 0.51 -1.36
C ALA A 64 -8.35 1.07 -0.35
N ILE A 65 -9.42 0.33 -0.06
CA ILE A 65 -10.39 0.70 0.97
C ILE A 65 -9.76 0.61 2.36
N LEU A 66 -9.02 -0.47 2.64
CA LEU A 66 -8.36 -0.70 3.93
C LEU A 66 -7.31 0.37 4.23
N ASP A 67 -6.57 0.85 3.24
CA ASP A 67 -5.57 1.92 3.38
C ASP A 67 -6.12 3.19 4.01
N TYR A 68 -7.38 3.51 3.73
CA TYR A 68 -8.05 4.68 4.32
C TYR A 68 -8.80 4.34 5.61
N VAL A 69 -9.49 3.21 5.63
CA VAL A 69 -10.41 2.88 6.73
C VAL A 69 -9.64 2.40 7.96
N LEU A 70 -8.64 1.55 7.79
CA LEU A 70 -7.99 0.87 8.91
C LEU A 70 -7.17 1.82 9.81
N PRO A 71 -6.31 2.72 9.28
CA PRO A 71 -5.60 3.69 10.11
C PRO A 71 -6.55 4.59 10.89
N VAL A 72 -7.62 5.07 10.25
CA VAL A 72 -8.65 5.91 10.90
C VAL A 72 -9.39 5.14 11.99
N ALA A 73 -9.81 3.90 11.70
CA ALA A 73 -10.52 3.07 12.66
C ALA A 73 -9.67 2.74 13.88
N LEU A 74 -8.40 2.37 13.65
CA LEU A 74 -7.48 2.05 14.74
C LEU A 74 -7.10 3.30 15.54
N THR A 75 -6.83 4.43 14.89
CA THR A 75 -6.62 5.71 15.60
C THR A 75 -7.77 5.98 16.55
N LYS A 76 -9.02 5.89 16.11
CA LYS A 76 -10.21 6.10 16.95
C LYS A 76 -10.34 5.03 18.04
N LYS A 77 -10.10 3.77 17.73
CA LYS A 77 -10.14 2.65 18.70
C LYS A 77 -9.14 2.84 19.84
N PHE A 78 -8.00 3.42 19.57
CA PHE A 78 -6.98 3.76 20.56
C PHE A 78 -7.20 5.12 21.22
N GLY A 79 -8.40 5.66 21.10
CA GLY A 79 -8.82 6.90 21.78
C GLY A 79 -8.45 8.17 21.03
N GLY A 80 -8.06 8.08 19.75
CA GLY A 80 -7.74 9.22 18.90
C GLY A 80 -8.97 10.01 18.47
N THR A 81 -8.72 11.26 18.09
CA THR A 81 -9.70 12.19 17.56
C THR A 81 -9.50 12.43 16.07
N LYS A 82 -10.38 13.23 15.47
CA LYS A 82 -10.20 13.72 14.10
C LYS A 82 -8.87 14.48 13.91
N TYR A 83 -8.34 15.09 14.96
CA TYR A 83 -7.08 15.82 14.89
C TYR A 83 -5.87 14.88 14.74
N GLY A 84 -5.89 13.73 15.39
CA GLY A 84 -4.89 12.69 15.17
C GLY A 84 -4.93 12.13 13.75
N VAL A 85 -6.14 11.89 13.21
CA VAL A 85 -6.33 11.43 11.83
C VAL A 85 -5.80 12.46 10.84
N TRP A 86 -6.20 13.72 10.94
CA TRP A 86 -5.69 14.78 10.07
C TRP A 86 -4.18 15.00 10.25
N GLY A 87 -3.70 14.93 11.47
CA GLY A 87 -2.27 14.99 11.77
C GLY A 87 -1.50 13.88 11.08
N SER A 88 -1.99 12.64 11.07
CA SER A 88 -1.33 11.52 10.37
C SER A 88 -1.27 11.75 8.86
N ILE A 89 -2.35 12.27 8.25
CA ILE A 89 -2.37 12.59 6.81
C ILE A 89 -1.35 13.69 6.48
N ILE A 90 -1.31 14.77 7.25
CA ILE A 90 -0.34 15.85 7.07
C ILE A 90 1.08 15.33 7.29
N GLY A 91 1.28 14.49 8.31
CA GLY A 91 2.56 13.86 8.61
C GLY A 91 3.04 12.95 7.47
N LEU A 92 2.12 12.23 6.81
CA LEU A 92 2.43 11.43 5.63
C LEU A 92 2.91 12.32 4.45
N ILE A 93 2.19 13.42 4.19
CA ILE A 93 2.55 14.38 3.13
C ILE A 93 3.94 14.99 3.40
N VAL A 94 4.20 15.42 4.64
CA VAL A 94 5.51 15.95 5.02
C VAL A 94 6.59 14.87 4.94
N GLY A 95 6.26 13.66 5.39
CA GLY A 95 7.15 12.49 5.32
C GLY A 95 7.53 12.10 3.90
N PHE A 96 6.70 12.44 2.90
CA PHE A 96 7.01 12.23 1.48
C PHE A 96 8.34 12.87 1.05
N PHE A 97 8.74 13.95 1.68
CA PHE A 97 10.00 14.63 1.36
C PHE A 97 11.25 13.98 1.98
N PHE A 98 11.07 12.96 2.82
CA PHE A 98 12.17 12.25 3.52
C PHE A 98 12.07 10.72 3.39
N PRO A 99 12.02 10.16 2.18
CA PRO A 99 11.89 8.71 1.98
C PRO A 99 13.18 7.97 2.42
N PRO A 100 13.08 6.72 2.89
CA PRO A 100 11.85 5.98 3.24
C PRO A 100 11.35 6.23 4.66
N ILE A 101 12.18 6.85 5.52
CA ILE A 101 11.93 7.01 6.96
C ILE A 101 10.70 7.91 7.21
N GLY A 102 10.55 8.97 6.42
CA GLY A 102 9.47 9.92 6.54
C GLY A 102 8.08 9.31 6.36
N PHE A 103 7.93 8.32 5.49
CA PHE A 103 6.66 7.63 5.28
C PHE A 103 6.23 6.80 6.49
N ILE A 104 7.18 6.24 7.21
CA ILE A 104 6.92 5.41 8.38
C ILE A 104 6.67 6.29 9.60
N ILE A 105 7.55 7.28 9.81
CA ILE A 105 7.53 8.12 11.00
C ILE A 105 6.52 9.27 10.86
N GLY A 106 6.33 9.79 9.64
CA GLY A 106 5.47 10.94 9.37
C GLY A 106 4.04 10.80 9.89
N PRO A 107 3.30 9.73 9.54
CA PRO A 107 1.96 9.51 10.05
C PRO A 107 1.89 9.38 11.57
N PHE A 108 2.88 8.73 12.17
CA PHE A 108 2.96 8.56 13.62
C PHE A 108 3.18 9.90 14.33
N VAL A 109 4.20 10.64 13.92
CA VAL A 109 4.53 11.96 14.50
C VAL A 109 3.40 12.95 14.21
N GLY A 110 2.85 12.93 13.02
CA GLY A 110 1.73 13.78 12.66
C GLY A 110 0.49 13.51 13.50
N ALA A 111 0.14 12.24 13.71
CA ALA A 111 -0.97 11.88 14.60
C ALA A 111 -0.72 12.33 16.05
N LEU A 112 0.49 12.10 16.55
CA LEU A 112 0.90 12.52 17.89
C LEU A 112 0.78 14.03 18.08
N LEU A 113 1.34 14.80 17.16
CA LEU A 113 1.26 16.27 17.21
C LEU A 113 -0.18 16.76 17.05
N GLY A 114 -0.98 16.14 16.18
CA GLY A 114 -2.39 16.45 16.03
C GLY A 114 -3.18 16.30 17.33
N GLU A 115 -2.96 15.21 18.07
CA GLU A 115 -3.60 14.96 19.35
C GLU A 115 -3.11 15.88 20.46
N LEU A 116 -1.81 16.17 20.51
CA LEU A 116 -1.23 17.04 21.54
C LEU A 116 -1.60 18.52 21.35
N LEU A 117 -1.43 19.03 20.12
CA LEU A 117 -1.56 20.46 19.87
C LEU A 117 -3.01 20.90 19.68
N PHE A 118 -3.83 20.11 19.00
CA PHE A 118 -5.18 20.50 18.63
C PHE A 118 -6.25 19.84 19.49
N ALA A 119 -6.10 18.57 19.86
CA ALA A 119 -7.02 17.90 20.76
C ALA A 119 -6.68 18.14 22.24
N LYS A 120 -5.52 18.72 22.55
CA LYS A 120 -5.03 18.99 23.91
C LYS A 120 -5.10 17.79 24.84
N LYS A 121 -4.80 16.60 24.30
CA LYS A 121 -4.78 15.35 25.06
C LYS A 121 -3.48 15.18 25.82
N ASP A 122 -3.57 14.38 26.89
CA ASP A 122 -2.38 13.94 27.60
C ASP A 122 -1.46 13.12 26.71
N MET A 123 -0.15 13.19 26.96
CA MET A 123 0.88 12.51 26.19
C MET A 123 0.59 11.00 26.05
N ASN A 124 0.11 10.34 27.10
CA ASN A 124 -0.20 8.90 27.06
C ASN A 124 -1.33 8.55 26.10
N LEU A 125 -2.38 9.37 26.05
CA LEU A 125 -3.51 9.17 25.13
C LEU A 125 -3.10 9.52 23.69
N ALA A 126 -2.32 10.57 23.49
CA ALA A 126 -1.80 10.97 22.21
C ALA A 126 -0.87 9.89 21.62
N LEU A 127 0.03 9.33 22.43
CA LEU A 127 0.91 8.21 22.01
C LEU A 127 0.10 6.97 21.65
N LYS A 128 -0.92 6.59 22.44
CA LYS A 128 -1.78 5.45 22.11
C LYS A 128 -2.48 5.65 20.78
N SER A 129 -3.02 6.83 20.55
CA SER A 129 -3.69 7.19 19.29
C SER A 129 -2.74 7.13 18.09
N ALA A 130 -1.54 7.72 18.23
CA ALA A 130 -0.51 7.69 17.23
C ALA A 130 -0.05 6.25 16.91
N PHE A 131 0.09 5.41 17.93
CA PHE A 131 0.39 3.99 17.77
C PHE A 131 -0.72 3.25 17.02
N GLY A 132 -2.00 3.58 17.29
CA GLY A 132 -3.13 3.02 16.55
C GLY A 132 -3.07 3.36 15.05
N SER A 133 -2.78 4.62 14.70
CA SER A 133 -2.57 5.05 13.32
C SER A 133 -1.43 4.28 12.65
N PHE A 134 -0.31 4.15 13.35
CA PHE A 134 0.88 3.45 12.87
C PHE A 134 0.64 1.96 12.63
N VAL A 135 -0.03 1.28 13.55
CA VAL A 135 -0.42 -0.13 13.38
C VAL A 135 -1.35 -0.30 12.19
N GLY A 136 -2.31 0.61 12.00
CA GLY A 136 -3.18 0.62 10.82
C GLY A 136 -2.39 0.70 9.53
N PHE A 137 -1.47 1.62 9.44
CA PHE A 137 -0.58 1.78 8.30
C PHE A 137 0.28 0.52 8.05
N LEU A 138 0.88 -0.06 9.08
CA LEU A 138 1.69 -1.28 8.93
C LEU A 138 0.87 -2.48 8.41
N VAL A 139 -0.36 -2.63 8.90
CA VAL A 139 -1.23 -3.74 8.48
C VAL A 139 -1.62 -3.59 7.02
N THR A 140 -2.00 -2.40 6.57
CA THR A 140 -2.38 -2.17 5.17
C THR A 140 -1.18 -2.29 4.23
N THR A 141 -0.04 -1.70 4.58
CA THR A 141 1.21 -1.85 3.84
C THR A 141 1.64 -3.32 3.73
N GLY A 142 1.51 -4.07 4.82
CA GLY A 142 1.78 -5.51 4.83
C GLY A 142 0.84 -6.29 3.91
N PHE A 143 -0.45 -5.93 3.88
CA PHE A 143 -1.42 -6.53 2.97
C PHE A 143 -1.06 -6.28 1.50
N ASP A 144 -0.76 -5.03 1.13
CA ASP A 144 -0.36 -4.67 -0.22
C ASP A 144 0.95 -5.34 -0.64
N LEU A 145 1.89 -5.46 0.28
CA LEU A 145 3.16 -6.15 0.03
C LEU A 145 2.95 -7.64 -0.27
N ILE A 146 2.09 -8.32 0.50
CA ILE A 146 1.73 -9.71 0.25
C ILE A 146 1.06 -9.84 -1.12
N LEU A 147 0.14 -8.95 -1.45
CA LEU A 147 -0.56 -8.95 -2.73
C LEU A 147 0.42 -8.76 -3.90
N CYS A 148 1.35 -7.81 -3.81
CA CYS A 148 2.41 -7.62 -4.81
C CYS A 148 3.32 -8.85 -4.92
N LEU A 149 3.66 -9.50 -3.80
CA LEU A 149 4.43 -10.75 -3.80
C LEU A 149 3.71 -11.88 -4.53
N VAL A 150 2.42 -12.03 -4.30
CA VAL A 150 1.60 -13.04 -4.99
C VAL A 150 1.56 -12.76 -6.49
N LEU A 151 1.31 -11.52 -6.92
CA LEU A 151 1.28 -11.14 -8.32
C LEU A 151 2.65 -11.32 -9.00
N PHE A 152 3.72 -10.98 -8.31
CA PHE A 152 5.08 -11.22 -8.79
C PHE A 152 5.38 -12.71 -8.90
N GLY A 153 4.98 -13.50 -7.92
CA GLY A 153 5.14 -14.95 -7.93
C GLY A 153 4.39 -15.61 -9.09
N LEU A 154 3.16 -15.17 -9.38
CA LEU A 154 2.38 -15.64 -10.54
C LEU A 154 3.08 -15.29 -11.86
N PHE A 155 3.60 -14.07 -11.98
CA PHE A 155 4.34 -13.63 -13.16
C PHE A 155 5.61 -14.47 -13.40
N ILE A 156 6.41 -14.67 -12.36
CA ILE A 156 7.63 -15.49 -12.45
C ILE A 156 7.29 -16.94 -12.76
N TRP A 157 6.28 -17.48 -12.08
CA TRP A 157 5.81 -18.86 -12.33
C TRP A 157 5.47 -19.10 -13.80
N ASP A 158 4.74 -18.15 -14.40
CA ASP A 158 4.31 -18.27 -15.79
C ASP A 158 5.49 -18.20 -16.77
N ILE A 159 6.45 -17.32 -16.54
CA ILE A 159 7.67 -17.21 -17.36
C ILE A 159 8.53 -18.50 -17.31
N PHE A 160 8.54 -19.22 -16.19
CA PHE A 160 9.35 -20.44 -16.07
C PHE A 160 8.65 -21.68 -16.61
N ILE A 161 7.34 -21.66 -16.79
CA ILE A 161 6.57 -22.80 -17.29
C ILE A 161 6.37 -22.73 -18.80
N ASN A 162 6.26 -21.52 -19.35
CA ASN A 162 6.09 -21.24 -20.77
C ASN A 162 7.38 -20.70 -21.39
#